data_f785a958fba6e604c5241586b9d33d67
#
_entry.id   f785a958fba6e604c5241586b9d33d67
#
_cell.length_a   1.000
_cell.length_b   1.000
_cell.length_c   1.000
_cell.angle_alpha   90.00
_cell.angle_beta   90.00
_cell.angle_gamma   90.00
#
_symmetry.space_group_name_H-M   'P 1'
#
loop_
_entity.id
_entity.type
_entity.pdbx_description
1 polymer ?
#
loop_
_entity_poly.entity_id
_entity_poly.type
_entity_poly.pdbx_seq_one_letter_code
_entity_poly.pdbx_strand_id
1 'polypeptide(L)'
;MNEEMQTELSTGEEFGFLDILVTLAENLKLLIIGSLLVGLCALGISFAIPPTYQSVAVLQAEQATASLMITAAVLDPVIVSLGLAKDNTVEDARIELRKQIKTAVGRNDKLLTLTVSDRSAQQAQAVAKAVLSQTYQESRPKGSARKRLEVQLAEAQSRINNAQNASVGVLKRLESSGSGVSGGAELARGYAELLTATGAAQGQISALETQLEGLSEAMLTQSPTLPLKASQPKKGLIAVGATLATGLALLLFVFMRQTLRNNAENASVAGKWARIRQSLGLK
;
A
#
# COMPACT_ATOMS: atom_id res chain seq x y z
N MET A 1 10.27 -65.25 -43.26
CA MET A 1 9.91 -64.00 -43.95
C MET A 1 9.11 -63.06 -42.93
N ASN A 2 9.72 -62.82 -41.76
CA ASN A 2 9.11 -61.98 -40.72
C ASN A 2 10.15 -61.36 -39.75
N GLU A 3 11.40 -61.18 -40.13
CA GLU A 3 12.44 -60.60 -39.26
C GLU A 3 13.12 -59.33 -39.81
N GLU A 4 12.69 -58.80 -40.97
CA GLU A 4 13.31 -57.61 -41.56
C GLU A 4 12.47 -56.35 -41.43
N MET A 5 11.36 -56.32 -40.68
CA MET A 5 10.45 -55.19 -40.60
C MET A 5 10.40 -54.54 -39.21
N GLN A 6 11.41 -54.77 -38.36
CA GLN A 6 11.47 -54.12 -37.03
C GLN A 6 12.69 -53.21 -36.81
N THR A 7 13.53 -52.97 -37.81
CA THR A 7 14.77 -52.21 -37.62
C THR A 7 14.69 -50.73 -38.15
N GLU A 8 13.56 -50.29 -38.67
CA GLU A 8 13.44 -48.92 -39.23
C GLU A 8 12.67 -47.91 -38.41
N LEU A 9 12.36 -48.16 -37.13
CA LEU A 9 11.54 -47.29 -36.29
C LEU A 9 12.29 -46.65 -35.10
N SER A 10 13.62 -46.55 -35.15
CA SER A 10 14.37 -45.87 -34.07
C SER A 10 15.47 -44.93 -34.54
N THR A 11 15.24 -44.16 -35.60
CA THR A 11 16.08 -42.99 -35.95
C THR A 11 15.27 -41.69 -35.85
N GLY A 12 14.47 -41.57 -34.79
CA GLY A 12 14.14 -40.26 -34.25
C GLY A 12 15.36 -39.81 -33.46
N GLU A 13 16.06 -38.80 -33.93
CA GLU A 13 17.12 -38.12 -33.18
C GLU A 13 16.56 -37.74 -31.80
N GLU A 14 16.69 -38.66 -30.83
CA GLU A 14 16.53 -38.33 -29.41
C GLU A 14 17.64 -37.34 -29.14
N PHE A 15 17.26 -36.08 -28.96
CA PHE A 15 18.13 -35.11 -28.32
C PHE A 15 18.50 -35.68 -26.96
N GLY A 16 19.58 -36.43 -26.93
CA GLY A 16 20.03 -37.15 -25.77
C GLY A 16 20.29 -36.12 -24.66
N PHE A 17 19.82 -36.41 -23.47
CA PHE A 17 20.13 -35.62 -22.27
C PHE A 17 21.64 -35.33 -22.16
N LEU A 18 22.47 -36.23 -22.68
CA LEU A 18 23.93 -36.10 -22.79
C LEU A 18 24.35 -34.97 -23.74
N ASP A 19 23.67 -34.77 -24.87
CA ASP A 19 24.00 -33.68 -25.82
C ASP A 19 23.70 -32.31 -25.22
N ILE A 20 22.66 -32.23 -24.42
CA ILE A 20 22.32 -31.01 -23.65
C ILE A 20 23.43 -30.72 -22.63
N LEU A 21 23.89 -31.72 -21.88
CA LEU A 21 24.97 -31.63 -20.91
C LEU A 21 26.30 -31.23 -21.53
N VAL A 22 26.64 -31.83 -22.66
CA VAL A 22 27.89 -31.52 -23.41
C VAL A 22 27.83 -30.08 -23.91
N THR A 23 26.73 -29.66 -24.54
CA THR A 23 26.53 -28.28 -25.01
C THR A 23 26.61 -27.25 -23.87
N LEU A 24 26.05 -27.58 -22.73
CA LEU A 24 26.11 -26.75 -21.52
C LEU A 24 27.55 -26.64 -21.00
N ALA A 25 28.28 -27.77 -20.93
CA ALA A 25 29.66 -27.84 -20.46
C ALA A 25 30.62 -27.04 -21.39
N GLU A 26 30.47 -27.18 -22.70
CA GLU A 26 31.28 -26.44 -23.70
C GLU A 26 31.08 -24.92 -23.59
N ASN A 27 29.86 -24.48 -23.29
CA ASN A 27 29.51 -23.07 -23.23
C ASN A 27 29.45 -22.52 -21.81
N LEU A 28 29.86 -23.30 -20.77
CA LEU A 28 29.77 -22.93 -19.35
C LEU A 28 30.48 -21.62 -19.03
N LYS A 29 31.67 -21.39 -19.63
CA LYS A 29 32.43 -20.16 -19.46
C LYS A 29 31.65 -18.95 -19.97
N LEU A 30 31.01 -19.06 -21.13
CA LEU A 30 30.19 -17.99 -21.73
C LEU A 30 28.94 -17.74 -20.89
N LEU A 31 28.29 -18.77 -20.41
CA LEU A 31 27.10 -18.67 -19.55
C LEU A 31 27.41 -17.97 -18.22
N ILE A 32 28.50 -18.38 -17.55
CA ILE A 32 28.86 -17.81 -16.24
C ILE A 32 29.46 -16.41 -16.39
N ILE A 33 30.48 -16.24 -17.24
CA ILE A 33 31.17 -14.96 -17.37
C ILE A 33 30.25 -13.92 -18.03
N GLY A 34 29.49 -14.30 -19.05
CA GLY A 34 28.55 -13.41 -19.73
C GLY A 34 27.45 -12.91 -18.82
N SER A 35 26.79 -13.80 -18.08
CA SER A 35 25.71 -13.40 -17.14
C SER A 35 26.25 -12.56 -15.99
N LEU A 36 27.44 -12.90 -15.45
CA LEU A 36 28.04 -12.16 -14.34
C LEU A 36 28.49 -10.75 -14.79
N LEU A 37 29.04 -10.60 -15.98
CA LEU A 37 29.39 -9.29 -16.56
C LEU A 37 28.16 -8.39 -16.70
N VAL A 38 27.05 -8.91 -17.23
CA VAL A 38 25.80 -8.13 -17.36
C VAL A 38 25.25 -7.78 -15.99
N GLY A 39 25.31 -8.70 -15.02
CA GLY A 39 24.92 -8.44 -13.64
C GLY A 39 25.74 -7.31 -13.00
N LEU A 40 27.06 -7.30 -13.23
CA LEU A 40 27.95 -6.22 -12.75
C LEU A 40 27.65 -4.88 -13.47
N CYS A 41 27.40 -4.88 -14.76
CA CYS A 41 26.96 -3.68 -15.48
C CYS A 41 25.63 -3.15 -14.95
N ALA A 42 24.64 -4.02 -14.72
CA ALA A 42 23.35 -3.65 -14.14
C ALA A 42 23.50 -3.08 -12.73
N LEU A 43 24.41 -3.65 -11.93
CA LEU A 43 24.76 -3.11 -10.62
C LEU A 43 25.36 -1.70 -10.75
N GLY A 44 26.31 -1.48 -11.66
CA GLY A 44 26.88 -0.17 -11.93
C GLY A 44 25.83 0.86 -12.33
N ILE A 45 24.95 0.53 -13.25
CA ILE A 45 23.83 1.39 -13.69
C ILE A 45 22.90 1.69 -12.50
N SER A 46 22.64 0.71 -11.63
CA SER A 46 21.80 0.90 -10.43
C SER A 46 22.38 1.92 -9.44
N PHE A 47 23.68 2.21 -9.46
CA PHE A 47 24.28 3.28 -8.65
C PHE A 47 24.05 4.67 -9.25
N ALA A 48 23.81 4.79 -10.55
CA ALA A 48 23.49 6.05 -11.20
C ALA A 48 22.03 6.50 -10.94
N ILE A 49 21.14 5.57 -10.52
CA ILE A 49 19.76 5.89 -10.18
C ILE A 49 19.71 6.56 -8.81
N PRO A 50 19.08 7.76 -8.67
CA PRO A 50 19.00 8.46 -7.41
C PRO A 50 18.24 7.64 -6.36
N PRO A 51 18.70 7.62 -5.09
CA PRO A 51 18.03 6.89 -4.03
C PRO A 51 16.68 7.52 -3.70
N THR A 52 15.70 6.70 -3.36
CA THR A 52 14.38 7.11 -2.89
C THR A 52 14.17 6.62 -1.47
N TYR A 53 13.74 7.51 -0.60
CA TYR A 53 13.44 7.26 0.81
C TYR A 53 11.94 7.18 1.02
N GLN A 54 11.48 6.35 1.95
CA GLN A 54 10.07 6.17 2.24
C GLN A 54 9.79 6.45 3.71
N SER A 55 8.98 7.46 3.99
CA SER A 55 8.42 7.70 5.31
C SER A 55 7.08 6.97 5.42
N VAL A 56 6.90 6.22 6.49
CA VAL A 56 5.70 5.42 6.74
C VAL A 56 5.06 5.89 8.04
N ALA A 57 3.74 6.12 7.97
CA ALA A 57 2.90 6.36 9.13
C ALA A 57 1.74 5.36 9.11
N VAL A 58 1.29 4.95 10.30
CA VAL A 58 0.17 4.02 10.47
C VAL A 58 -0.83 4.62 11.46
N LEU A 59 -2.11 4.65 11.06
CA LEU A 59 -3.19 5.17 11.88
C LEU A 59 -4.43 4.28 11.78
N GLN A 60 -5.26 4.31 12.81
CA GLN A 60 -6.57 3.66 12.78
C GLN A 60 -7.54 4.55 12.00
N ALA A 61 -7.87 4.15 10.77
CA ALA A 61 -8.79 4.91 9.93
C ALA A 61 -9.37 4.05 8.80
N GLU A 62 -10.50 4.50 8.28
CA GLU A 62 -11.23 3.82 7.22
C GLU A 62 -10.74 4.24 5.81
N GLN A 63 -11.23 3.51 4.79
CA GLN A 63 -10.92 3.80 3.37
C GLN A 63 -11.28 5.24 2.96
N ALA A 64 -12.31 5.83 3.56
CA ALA A 64 -12.69 7.22 3.30
C ALA A 64 -11.55 8.20 3.63
N THR A 65 -10.83 7.95 4.73
CA THR A 65 -9.66 8.74 5.13
C THR A 65 -8.51 8.62 4.14
N ALA A 66 -8.26 7.39 3.65
CA ALA A 66 -7.25 7.17 2.61
C ALA A 66 -7.56 7.98 1.34
N SER A 67 -8.82 8.04 0.95
CA SER A 67 -9.27 8.83 -0.19
C SER A 67 -9.15 10.34 0.08
N LEU A 68 -9.45 10.79 1.29
CA LEU A 68 -9.32 12.19 1.70
C LEU A 68 -7.87 12.69 1.60
N MET A 69 -6.89 11.88 2.03
CA MET A 69 -5.46 12.23 2.02
C MET A 69 -4.91 12.60 0.64
N ILE A 70 -5.51 12.10 -0.43
CA ILE A 70 -5.08 12.35 -1.81
C ILE A 70 -5.93 13.39 -2.55
N THR A 71 -6.83 14.08 -1.83
CA THR A 71 -7.67 15.16 -2.41
C THR A 71 -6.90 16.48 -2.50
N ALA A 72 -7.38 17.37 -3.36
CA ALA A 72 -6.86 18.74 -3.47
C ALA A 72 -6.98 19.49 -2.13
N ALA A 73 -8.04 19.27 -1.37
CA ALA A 73 -8.27 19.91 -0.08
C ALA A 73 -7.14 19.66 0.93
N VAL A 74 -6.52 18.48 0.87
CA VAL A 74 -5.38 18.12 1.72
C VAL A 74 -4.05 18.49 1.06
N LEU A 75 -3.88 18.18 -0.23
CA LEU A 75 -2.58 18.31 -0.89
C LEU A 75 -2.19 19.75 -1.23
N ASP A 76 -3.16 20.61 -1.59
CA ASP A 76 -2.83 22.00 -1.97
C ASP A 76 -2.25 22.82 -0.80
N PRO A 77 -2.83 22.80 0.41
CA PRO A 77 -2.22 23.45 1.55
C PRO A 77 -0.83 22.88 1.91
N VAL A 78 -0.62 21.56 1.73
CA VAL A 78 0.68 20.91 1.94
C VAL A 78 1.71 21.44 0.93
N ILE A 79 1.33 21.54 -0.34
CA ILE A 79 2.20 22.05 -1.41
C ILE A 79 2.62 23.50 -1.11
N VAL A 80 1.69 24.33 -0.69
CA VAL A 80 1.96 25.73 -0.35
C VAL A 80 2.84 25.83 0.89
N SER A 81 2.52 25.09 1.96
CA SER A 81 3.25 25.16 3.24
C SER A 81 4.69 24.67 3.14
N LEU A 82 4.97 23.70 2.28
CA LEU A 82 6.31 23.15 2.06
C LEU A 82 7.02 23.73 0.82
N GLY A 83 6.39 24.66 0.11
CA GLY A 83 6.97 25.31 -1.08
C GLY A 83 7.27 24.32 -2.21
N LEU A 84 6.43 23.29 -2.40
CA LEU A 84 6.68 22.22 -3.37
C LEU A 84 6.36 22.61 -4.81
N ALA A 85 5.59 23.68 -5.04
CA ALA A 85 5.21 24.12 -6.38
C ALA A 85 6.40 24.68 -7.17
N LYS A 86 7.40 25.27 -6.48
CA LYS A 86 8.55 25.94 -7.11
C LYS A 86 8.09 26.85 -8.28
N ASP A 87 8.53 26.51 -9.51
CA ASP A 87 8.17 27.25 -10.74
C ASP A 87 6.94 26.65 -11.46
N ASN A 88 6.33 25.60 -10.91
CA ASN A 88 5.19 24.90 -11.50
C ASN A 88 3.84 25.42 -10.92
N THR A 89 2.75 25.08 -11.60
CA THR A 89 1.41 25.35 -11.05
C THR A 89 1.15 24.44 -9.84
N VAL A 90 0.26 24.87 -8.95
CA VAL A 90 -0.17 24.04 -7.79
C VAL A 90 -0.78 22.70 -8.29
N GLU A 91 -1.41 22.72 -9.45
CA GLU A 91 -2.00 21.54 -10.06
C GLU A 91 -0.93 20.52 -10.49
N ASP A 92 0.11 20.96 -11.16
CA ASP A 92 1.23 20.08 -11.56
C ASP A 92 1.94 19.52 -10.33
N ALA A 93 2.19 20.37 -9.32
CA ALA A 93 2.77 19.95 -8.06
C ALA A 93 1.90 18.92 -7.33
N ARG A 94 0.57 19.04 -7.40
CA ARG A 94 -0.39 18.08 -6.83
C ARG A 94 -0.31 16.73 -7.54
N ILE A 95 -0.22 16.72 -8.86
CA ILE A 95 -0.07 15.49 -9.65
C ILE A 95 1.22 14.76 -9.27
N GLU A 96 2.33 15.49 -9.15
CA GLU A 96 3.61 14.92 -8.74
C GLU A 96 3.59 14.41 -7.29
N LEU A 97 3.05 15.20 -6.36
CA LEU A 97 2.93 14.80 -4.96
C LEU A 97 2.05 13.56 -4.80
N ARG A 98 0.96 13.47 -5.56
CA ARG A 98 0.07 12.31 -5.54
C ARG A 98 0.77 11.01 -5.99
N LYS A 99 1.72 11.07 -6.92
CA LYS A 99 2.53 9.90 -7.32
C LYS A 99 3.47 9.44 -6.20
N GLN A 100 3.91 10.36 -5.35
CA GLN A 100 4.81 10.08 -4.23
C GLN A 100 4.08 9.50 -3.02
N ILE A 101 2.75 9.67 -2.93
CA ILE A 101 1.91 9.23 -1.82
C ILE A 101 1.22 7.92 -2.17
N LYS A 102 1.35 6.93 -1.29
CA LYS A 102 0.60 5.68 -1.35
C LYS A 102 -0.13 5.47 -0.04
N THR A 103 -1.42 5.18 -0.14
CA THR A 103 -2.26 4.84 1.00
C THR A 103 -2.76 3.40 0.84
N ALA A 104 -2.72 2.62 1.91
CA ALA A 104 -3.25 1.26 1.94
C ALA A 104 -4.00 1.03 3.24
N VAL A 105 -5.18 0.44 3.16
CA VAL A 105 -5.98 0.07 4.33
C VAL A 105 -5.98 -1.45 4.47
N GLY A 106 -5.60 -1.94 5.63
CA GLY A 106 -5.64 -3.35 5.96
C GLY A 106 -7.09 -3.85 6.03
N ARG A 107 -7.34 -5.03 5.47
CA ARG A 107 -8.72 -5.58 5.36
C ARG A 107 -9.32 -5.96 6.71
N ASN A 108 -8.50 -6.44 7.65
CA ASN A 108 -8.96 -7.01 8.90
C ASN A 108 -8.74 -6.10 10.11
N ASP A 109 -7.72 -5.26 10.09
CA ASP A 109 -7.25 -4.47 11.24
C ASP A 109 -7.67 -2.99 11.17
N LYS A 110 -8.28 -2.55 10.06
CA LYS A 110 -8.64 -1.15 9.81
C LYS A 110 -7.48 -0.17 9.99
N LEU A 111 -6.25 -0.67 9.84
CA LEU A 111 -5.06 0.16 9.89
C LEU A 111 -4.80 0.76 8.51
N LEU A 112 -4.74 2.07 8.46
CA LEU A 112 -4.36 2.84 7.27
C LEU A 112 -2.87 3.12 7.34
N THR A 113 -2.15 2.64 6.33
CA THR A 113 -0.74 2.93 6.12
C THR A 113 -0.57 4.03 5.09
N LEU A 114 0.02 5.14 5.49
CA LEU A 114 0.46 6.22 4.63
C LEU A 114 1.95 6.05 4.34
N THR A 115 2.32 5.94 3.08
CA THR A 115 3.72 5.88 2.63
C THR A 115 4.00 7.05 1.71
N VAL A 116 4.96 7.87 2.07
CA VAL A 116 5.44 9.00 1.25
C VAL A 116 6.85 8.71 0.79
N SER A 117 7.08 8.79 -0.53
CA SER A 117 8.36 8.53 -1.17
C SER A 117 8.98 9.83 -1.69
N ASP A 118 10.22 10.12 -1.32
CA ASP A 118 10.95 11.29 -1.80
C ASP A 118 12.46 10.98 -1.97
N ARG A 119 13.19 11.86 -2.65
CA ARG A 119 14.66 11.76 -2.80
C ARG A 119 15.40 12.12 -1.50
N SER A 120 14.76 12.84 -0.59
CA SER A 120 15.28 13.21 0.73
C SER A 120 14.48 12.53 1.83
N ALA A 121 15.17 11.93 2.80
CA ALA A 121 14.56 11.30 3.98
C ALA A 121 13.76 12.31 4.81
N GLN A 122 14.33 13.52 5.01
CA GLN A 122 13.71 14.60 5.77
C GLN A 122 12.46 15.12 5.06
N GLN A 123 12.51 15.26 3.73
CA GLN A 123 11.37 15.75 2.95
C GLN A 123 10.25 14.74 2.91
N ALA A 124 10.55 13.44 2.75
CA ALA A 124 9.55 12.37 2.84
C ALA A 124 8.80 12.41 4.19
N GLN A 125 9.54 12.59 5.31
CA GLN A 125 8.94 12.71 6.63
C GLN A 125 8.14 14.01 6.80
N ALA A 126 8.66 15.14 6.33
CA ALA A 126 7.97 16.42 6.42
C ALA A 126 6.65 16.42 5.64
N VAL A 127 6.64 15.87 4.43
CA VAL A 127 5.43 15.71 3.63
C VAL A 127 4.43 14.78 4.33
N ALA A 128 4.89 13.64 4.86
CA ALA A 128 4.01 12.71 5.58
C ALA A 128 3.36 13.38 6.80
N LYS A 129 4.12 14.16 7.58
CA LYS A 129 3.59 14.92 8.72
C LYS A 129 2.58 15.99 8.27
N ALA A 130 2.90 16.74 7.22
CA ALA A 130 2.03 17.79 6.71
C ALA A 130 0.70 17.22 6.16
N VAL A 131 0.76 16.11 5.41
CA VAL A 131 -0.43 15.40 4.91
C VAL A 131 -1.31 14.93 6.08
N LEU A 132 -0.72 14.32 7.12
CA LEU A 132 -1.49 13.90 8.31
C LEU A 132 -2.13 15.08 9.01
N SER A 133 -1.37 16.15 9.29
CA SER A 133 -1.88 17.34 9.95
C SER A 133 -3.05 17.98 9.18
N GLN A 134 -2.90 18.09 7.86
CA GLN A 134 -3.97 18.62 7.01
C GLN A 134 -5.17 17.69 6.94
N THR A 135 -4.94 16.35 6.94
CA THR A 135 -6.03 15.37 6.99
C THR A 135 -6.82 15.48 8.29
N TYR A 136 -6.17 15.69 9.43
CA TYR A 136 -6.87 15.94 10.71
C TYR A 136 -7.76 17.19 10.65
N GLN A 137 -7.29 18.27 10.02
CA GLN A 137 -8.09 19.47 9.85
C GLN A 137 -9.28 19.27 8.90
N GLU A 138 -9.05 18.60 7.77
CA GLU A 138 -10.08 18.35 6.76
C GLU A 138 -11.11 17.29 7.17
N SER A 139 -10.78 16.36 8.07
CA SER A 139 -11.70 15.35 8.59
C SER A 139 -12.75 15.91 9.53
N ARG A 140 -12.53 17.09 10.12
CA ARG A 140 -13.48 17.72 11.03
C ARG A 140 -14.73 18.18 10.28
N PRO A 141 -15.91 17.96 10.85
CA PRO A 141 -17.15 18.46 10.27
C PRO A 141 -17.12 19.97 10.07
N LYS A 142 -17.60 20.46 8.92
CA LYS A 142 -17.60 21.88 8.56
C LYS A 142 -19.03 22.40 8.31
N GLY A 143 -19.20 23.68 8.38
CA GLY A 143 -20.45 24.37 8.00
C GLY A 143 -21.69 23.88 8.76
N SER A 144 -22.73 23.50 8.02
CA SER A 144 -24.02 23.08 8.59
C SER A 144 -23.94 21.74 9.33
N ALA A 145 -23.02 20.83 8.94
CA ALA A 145 -22.83 19.56 9.63
C ALA A 145 -22.29 19.79 11.04
N ARG A 146 -21.28 20.64 11.19
CA ARG A 146 -20.72 21.02 12.48
C ARG A 146 -21.78 21.66 13.38
N LYS A 147 -22.53 22.63 12.86
CA LYS A 147 -23.60 23.29 13.61
C LYS A 147 -24.66 22.33 14.13
N ARG A 148 -25.05 21.33 13.30
CA ARG A 148 -26.01 20.29 13.73
C ARG A 148 -25.47 19.46 14.90
N LEU A 149 -24.21 19.05 14.83
CA LEU A 149 -23.58 18.28 15.91
C LEU A 149 -23.43 19.10 17.18
N GLU A 150 -23.07 20.38 17.08
CA GLU A 150 -22.98 21.31 18.22
C GLU A 150 -24.35 21.51 18.89
N VAL A 151 -25.45 21.64 18.12
CA VAL A 151 -26.81 21.70 18.67
C VAL A 151 -27.20 20.41 19.36
N GLN A 152 -26.92 19.25 18.76
CA GLN A 152 -27.20 17.95 19.38
C GLN A 152 -26.38 17.75 20.66
N LEU A 153 -25.15 18.21 20.69
CA LEU A 153 -24.30 18.15 21.87
C LEU A 153 -24.86 19.02 22.99
N ALA A 154 -25.26 20.27 22.70
CA ALA A 154 -25.87 21.17 23.66
C ALA A 154 -27.19 20.60 24.22
N GLU A 155 -28.00 19.99 23.35
CA GLU A 155 -29.24 19.32 23.78
C GLU A 155 -28.96 18.12 24.69
N ALA A 156 -27.99 17.27 24.36
CA ALA A 156 -27.60 16.13 25.20
C ALA A 156 -27.06 16.58 26.56
N GLN A 157 -26.23 17.65 26.59
CA GLN A 157 -25.75 18.28 27.83
C GLN A 157 -26.90 18.82 28.67
N SER A 158 -27.89 19.50 28.05
CA SER A 158 -29.07 20.00 28.73
C SER A 158 -29.90 18.84 29.35
N ARG A 159 -30.05 17.74 28.63
CA ARG A 159 -30.74 16.52 29.17
C ARG A 159 -30.03 15.97 30.40
N ILE A 160 -28.68 15.92 30.41
CA ILE A 160 -27.94 15.48 31.60
C ILE A 160 -28.18 16.44 32.78
N ASN A 161 -28.05 17.75 32.55
CA ASN A 161 -28.27 18.71 33.61
C ASN A 161 -29.69 18.61 34.21
N ASN A 162 -30.71 18.44 33.36
CA ASN A 162 -32.08 18.27 33.78
C ASN A 162 -32.29 16.95 34.58
N ALA A 163 -31.66 15.85 34.10
CA ALA A 163 -31.71 14.57 34.79
C ALA A 163 -31.01 14.61 36.18
N GLN A 164 -29.85 15.29 36.25
CA GLN A 164 -29.14 15.51 37.51
C GLN A 164 -29.97 16.33 38.51
N ASN A 165 -30.57 17.42 38.06
CA ASN A 165 -31.45 18.24 38.89
C ASN A 165 -32.65 17.44 39.36
N ALA A 166 -33.28 16.62 38.51
CA ALA A 166 -34.36 15.75 38.86
C ALA A 166 -33.93 14.67 39.88
N SER A 167 -32.74 14.10 39.73
CA SER A 167 -32.21 13.09 40.64
C SER A 167 -31.99 13.63 42.05
N VAL A 168 -31.45 14.84 42.16
CA VAL A 168 -31.31 15.56 43.44
C VAL A 168 -32.68 15.77 44.09
N GLY A 169 -33.69 16.15 43.30
CA GLY A 169 -35.08 16.30 43.78
C GLY A 169 -35.69 14.99 44.29
N VAL A 170 -35.44 13.90 43.58
CA VAL A 170 -35.91 12.55 44.01
C VAL A 170 -35.20 12.08 45.30
N LEU A 171 -33.89 12.27 45.40
CA LEU A 171 -33.10 11.96 46.60
C LEU A 171 -33.63 12.72 47.83
N LYS A 172 -33.83 14.02 47.67
CA LYS A 172 -34.36 14.85 48.75
C LYS A 172 -35.78 14.43 49.24
N ARG A 173 -36.62 13.96 48.32
CA ARG A 173 -37.92 13.35 48.66
C ARG A 173 -37.79 12.00 49.34
N LEU A 174 -36.84 11.18 48.92
CA LEU A 174 -36.55 9.89 49.58
C LEU A 174 -36.08 10.10 51.03
N GLU A 175 -35.22 11.07 51.26
CA GLU A 175 -34.74 11.44 52.62
C GLU A 175 -35.87 12.00 53.49
N SER A 176 -36.77 12.81 52.92
CA SER A 176 -37.89 13.41 53.66
C SER A 176 -39.08 12.47 53.87
N SER A 177 -39.23 11.41 53.06
CA SER A 177 -40.37 10.49 53.10
C SER A 177 -40.17 9.32 54.05
N GLY A 178 -39.58 9.44 55.21
CA GLY A 178 -39.29 8.38 56.19
C GLY A 178 -40.11 7.10 55.99
N SER A 179 -39.43 6.00 55.77
CA SER A 179 -39.83 4.55 55.70
C SER A 179 -41.29 4.11 55.47
N GLY A 180 -42.09 4.88 54.70
CA GLY A 180 -43.40 4.40 54.21
C GLY A 180 -43.19 3.51 52.99
N VAL A 181 -43.45 2.23 53.16
CA VAL A 181 -43.04 1.12 52.24
C VAL A 181 -43.57 1.22 50.80
N SER A 182 -44.64 1.95 50.52
CA SER A 182 -45.19 2.04 49.15
C SER A 182 -44.59 3.14 48.27
N GLY A 183 -44.21 4.32 48.80
CA GLY A 183 -43.66 5.43 48.02
C GLY A 183 -42.17 5.29 47.72
N GLY A 184 -41.42 4.61 48.59
CA GLY A 184 -39.96 4.44 48.46
C GLY A 184 -39.55 3.58 47.23
N ALA A 185 -40.34 2.54 46.93
CA ALA A 185 -40.04 1.68 45.77
C ALA A 185 -40.23 2.37 44.42
N GLU A 186 -41.25 3.22 44.29
CA GLU A 186 -41.48 4.02 43.05
C GLU A 186 -40.43 5.09 42.88
N LEU A 187 -40.06 5.80 43.95
CA LEU A 187 -38.99 6.79 43.93
C LEU A 187 -37.65 6.17 43.58
N ALA A 188 -37.36 4.96 44.12
CA ALA A 188 -36.14 4.21 43.78
C ALA A 188 -36.10 3.78 42.31
N ARG A 189 -37.23 3.35 41.73
CA ARG A 189 -37.32 3.07 40.29
C ARG A 189 -37.10 4.33 39.47
N GLY A 190 -37.75 5.43 39.76
CA GLY A 190 -37.57 6.70 39.09
C GLY A 190 -36.12 7.20 39.15
N TYR A 191 -35.44 6.99 40.27
CA TYR A 191 -34.01 7.30 40.41
C TYR A 191 -33.15 6.40 39.51
N ALA A 192 -33.44 5.08 39.47
CA ALA A 192 -32.72 4.14 38.58
C ALA A 192 -32.91 4.46 37.09
N GLU A 193 -34.14 4.88 36.71
CA GLU A 193 -34.40 5.34 35.32
C GLU A 193 -33.62 6.61 34.98
N LEU A 194 -33.54 7.60 35.90
CA LEU A 194 -32.74 8.81 35.72
C LEU A 194 -31.26 8.49 35.60
N LEU A 195 -30.72 7.55 36.37
CA LEU A 195 -29.34 7.11 36.23
C LEU A 195 -29.06 6.46 34.88
N THR A 196 -29.98 5.61 34.42
CA THR A 196 -29.87 4.96 33.11
C THR A 196 -29.91 6.01 31.96
N ALA A 197 -30.86 6.95 32.05
CA ALA A 197 -30.97 8.04 31.06
C ALA A 197 -29.72 8.95 31.06
N THR A 198 -29.16 9.23 32.24
CA THR A 198 -27.92 10.00 32.37
C THR A 198 -26.75 9.25 31.74
N GLY A 199 -26.61 7.95 31.97
CA GLY A 199 -25.57 7.11 31.35
C GLY A 199 -25.71 7.06 29.83
N ALA A 200 -26.91 6.91 29.30
CA ALA A 200 -27.17 6.93 27.86
C ALA A 200 -26.83 8.31 27.23
N ALA A 201 -27.23 9.40 27.89
CA ALA A 201 -26.90 10.74 27.42
C ALA A 201 -25.39 11.05 27.48
N GLN A 202 -24.68 10.55 28.49
CA GLN A 202 -23.21 10.64 28.56
C GLN A 202 -22.53 9.90 27.42
N GLY A 203 -23.00 8.70 27.07
CA GLY A 203 -22.52 7.96 25.91
C GLY A 203 -22.76 8.71 24.60
N GLN A 204 -23.94 9.36 24.47
CA GLN A 204 -24.26 10.18 23.31
C GLN A 204 -23.35 11.41 23.21
N ILE A 205 -23.04 12.08 24.30
CA ILE A 205 -22.11 13.22 24.35
C ILE A 205 -20.72 12.78 23.84
N SER A 206 -20.16 11.69 24.39
CA SER A 206 -18.85 11.19 23.97
C SER A 206 -18.81 10.82 22.48
N ALA A 207 -19.88 10.26 21.94
CA ALA A 207 -19.98 9.94 20.51
C ALA A 207 -20.04 11.22 19.65
N LEU A 208 -20.77 12.25 20.07
CA LEU A 208 -20.88 13.52 19.36
C LEU A 208 -19.56 14.32 19.41
N GLU A 209 -18.88 14.32 20.56
CA GLU A 209 -17.56 14.92 20.72
C GLU A 209 -16.55 14.27 19.80
N THR A 210 -16.52 12.93 19.73
CA THR A 210 -15.66 12.18 18.80
C THR A 210 -15.95 12.53 17.33
N GLN A 211 -17.23 12.70 16.98
CA GLN A 211 -17.60 13.12 15.61
C GLN A 211 -17.18 14.57 15.31
N LEU A 212 -17.26 15.47 16.30
CA LEU A 212 -16.82 16.85 16.15
C LEU A 212 -15.31 17.01 16.07
N GLU A 213 -14.58 16.18 16.81
CA GLU A 213 -13.12 16.14 16.78
C GLU A 213 -12.59 15.63 15.43
N GLY A 214 -13.29 14.67 14.82
CA GLY A 214 -12.87 13.99 13.61
C GLY A 214 -11.66 13.11 13.86
N LEU A 215 -10.76 13.02 12.87
CA LEU A 215 -9.49 12.31 13.05
C LEU A 215 -8.55 13.12 13.93
N SER A 216 -7.93 12.45 14.88
CA SER A 216 -6.98 13.07 15.81
C SER A 216 -5.67 12.28 15.89
N GLU A 217 -4.68 12.89 16.49
CA GLU A 217 -3.36 12.27 16.71
C GLU A 217 -3.46 11.01 17.62
N ALA A 218 -4.50 10.92 18.44
CA ALA A 218 -4.77 9.74 19.27
C ALA A 218 -4.99 8.45 18.45
N MET A 219 -5.43 8.58 17.18
CA MET A 219 -5.62 7.45 16.26
C MET A 219 -4.32 7.02 15.58
N LEU A 220 -3.21 7.76 15.78
CA LEU A 220 -1.92 7.49 15.17
C LEU A 220 -1.21 6.36 15.93
N THR A 221 -1.12 5.21 15.30
CA THR A 221 -0.41 4.03 15.85
C THR A 221 1.10 4.16 15.66
N GLN A 222 1.53 4.75 14.54
CA GLN A 222 2.94 4.99 14.23
C GLN A 222 3.11 6.33 13.56
N SER A 223 3.94 7.19 14.17
CA SER A 223 4.31 8.50 13.60
C SER A 223 5.14 8.33 12.33
N PRO A 224 5.10 9.33 11.40
CA PRO A 224 5.93 9.33 10.20
C PRO A 224 7.39 9.07 10.51
N THR A 225 7.91 7.96 9.98
CA THR A 225 9.28 7.52 10.22
C THR A 225 10.28 8.38 9.45
N LEU A 226 11.47 8.61 10.04
CA LEU A 226 12.62 9.14 9.32
C LEU A 226 13.42 7.95 8.76
N PRO A 227 13.40 7.70 7.44
CA PRO A 227 14.10 6.56 6.86
C PRO A 227 15.62 6.78 6.88
N LEU A 228 16.34 5.87 7.53
CA LEU A 228 17.81 5.91 7.59
C LEU A 228 18.47 5.32 6.35
N LYS A 229 17.75 4.47 5.61
CA LYS A 229 18.24 3.80 4.40
C LYS A 229 17.29 4.05 3.23
N ALA A 230 17.85 4.18 2.03
CA ALA A 230 17.06 4.26 0.81
C ALA A 230 16.27 2.97 0.59
N SER A 231 14.99 3.11 0.27
CA SER A 231 14.08 1.99 -0.03
C SER A 231 14.26 1.49 -1.47
N GLN A 232 14.68 2.37 -2.39
CA GLN A 232 14.91 2.05 -3.80
C GLN A 232 16.13 2.84 -4.33
N PRO A 233 16.79 2.33 -5.40
CA PRO A 233 16.61 1.02 -5.99
C PRO A 233 17.17 -0.10 -5.10
N LYS A 234 16.57 -1.28 -5.16
CA LYS A 234 17.12 -2.49 -4.50
C LYS A 234 18.27 -3.04 -5.36
N LYS A 235 19.44 -2.40 -5.25
CA LYS A 235 20.61 -2.61 -6.13
C LYS A 235 21.00 -4.08 -6.27
N GLY A 236 21.05 -4.83 -5.15
CA GLY A 236 21.37 -6.26 -5.19
C GLY A 236 20.33 -7.08 -5.95
N LEU A 237 19.04 -6.77 -5.80
CA LEU A 237 17.96 -7.50 -6.49
C LEU A 237 17.97 -7.24 -7.99
N ILE A 238 18.31 -6.02 -8.42
CA ILE A 238 18.48 -5.66 -9.84
C ILE A 238 19.65 -6.45 -10.43
N ALA A 239 20.81 -6.51 -9.74
CA ALA A 239 21.97 -7.24 -10.21
C ALA A 239 21.67 -8.75 -10.34
N VAL A 240 21.08 -9.37 -9.31
CA VAL A 240 20.71 -10.79 -9.33
C VAL A 240 19.68 -11.08 -10.42
N GLY A 241 18.64 -10.24 -10.53
CA GLY A 241 17.63 -10.40 -11.58
C GLY A 241 18.22 -10.29 -12.99
N ALA A 242 19.12 -9.32 -13.23
CA ALA A 242 19.81 -9.15 -14.51
C ALA A 242 20.71 -10.36 -14.83
N THR A 243 21.45 -10.88 -13.83
CA THR A 243 22.29 -12.06 -13.99
C THR A 243 21.49 -13.29 -14.39
N LEU A 244 20.38 -13.55 -13.69
CA LEU A 244 19.51 -14.70 -13.96
C LEU A 244 18.82 -14.58 -15.33
N ALA A 245 18.26 -13.40 -15.64
CA ALA A 245 17.62 -13.17 -16.94
C ALA A 245 18.60 -13.35 -18.11
N THR A 246 19.81 -12.80 -17.96
CA THR A 246 20.87 -12.96 -18.98
C THR A 246 21.36 -14.40 -19.06
N GLY A 247 21.51 -15.11 -17.95
CA GLY A 247 21.87 -16.52 -17.94
C GLY A 247 20.87 -17.36 -18.72
N LEU A 248 19.57 -17.13 -18.49
CA LEU A 248 18.50 -17.82 -19.21
C LEU A 248 18.51 -17.46 -20.72
N ALA A 249 18.68 -16.18 -21.05
CA ALA A 249 18.75 -15.74 -22.44
C ALA A 249 19.95 -16.32 -23.18
N LEU A 250 21.13 -16.38 -22.54
CA LEU A 250 22.32 -17.02 -23.09
C LEU A 250 22.15 -18.52 -23.26
N LEU A 251 21.50 -19.17 -22.32
CA LEU A 251 21.17 -20.61 -22.41
C LEU A 251 20.30 -20.88 -23.64
N LEU A 252 19.22 -20.13 -23.80
CA LEU A 252 18.36 -20.23 -24.99
C LEU A 252 19.12 -19.96 -26.28
N PHE A 253 20.00 -18.94 -26.28
CA PHE A 253 20.82 -18.60 -27.41
C PHE A 253 21.80 -19.72 -27.79
N VAL A 254 22.46 -20.35 -26.80
CA VAL A 254 23.37 -21.47 -27.01
C VAL A 254 22.64 -22.68 -27.64
N PHE A 255 21.45 -23.01 -27.10
CA PHE A 255 20.64 -24.09 -27.68
C PHE A 255 20.18 -23.77 -29.10
N MET A 256 19.70 -22.55 -29.35
CA MET A 256 19.27 -22.13 -30.69
C MET A 256 20.45 -22.22 -31.68
N ARG A 257 21.63 -21.74 -31.28
CA ARG A 257 22.84 -21.79 -32.07
C ARG A 257 23.26 -23.24 -32.36
N GLN A 258 23.19 -24.15 -31.38
CA GLN A 258 23.51 -25.55 -31.53
C GLN A 258 22.54 -26.25 -32.48
N THR A 259 21.23 -26.01 -32.32
CA THR A 259 20.21 -26.55 -33.22
C THR A 259 20.42 -26.08 -34.66
N LEU A 260 20.76 -24.80 -34.85
CA LEU A 260 21.05 -24.24 -36.17
C LEU A 260 22.30 -24.86 -36.80
N ARG A 261 23.36 -25.13 -36.00
CA ARG A 261 24.59 -25.76 -36.45
C ARG A 261 24.38 -27.23 -36.85
N ASN A 262 23.71 -27.99 -36.02
CA ASN A 262 23.40 -29.39 -36.29
C ASN A 262 22.46 -29.56 -37.50
N ASN A 263 21.52 -28.59 -37.70
CA ASN A 263 20.62 -28.59 -38.83
C ASN A 263 21.28 -28.09 -40.15
N ALA A 264 22.38 -27.32 -40.07
CA ALA A 264 23.09 -26.86 -41.26
C ALA A 264 23.84 -28.01 -41.97
N GLU A 265 24.17 -29.08 -41.24
CA GLU A 265 24.81 -30.29 -41.82
C GLU A 265 23.78 -31.21 -42.51
N ASN A 266 22.46 -31.06 -42.23
CA ASN A 266 21.39 -31.80 -42.88
C ASN A 266 20.79 -31.03 -44.05
N ALA A 267 21.11 -31.46 -45.28
CA ALA A 267 20.64 -30.84 -46.55
C ALA A 267 19.10 -30.67 -46.67
N SER A 268 18.33 -31.46 -45.92
CA SER A 268 16.85 -31.37 -45.89
C SER A 268 16.32 -30.13 -45.17
N VAL A 269 17.09 -29.50 -44.32
CA VAL A 269 16.67 -28.34 -43.51
C VAL A 269 16.94 -27.02 -44.26
N ALA A 270 17.89 -26.99 -45.17
CA ALA A 270 18.17 -25.78 -46.01
C ALA A 270 16.93 -25.36 -46.80
N GLY A 271 16.13 -26.32 -47.27
CA GLY A 271 14.87 -26.04 -47.98
C GLY A 271 13.75 -25.47 -47.07
N LYS A 272 13.73 -25.82 -45.79
CA LYS A 272 12.76 -25.26 -44.82
C LYS A 272 13.12 -23.80 -44.41
N TRP A 273 14.39 -23.50 -44.25
CA TRP A 273 14.90 -22.14 -44.00
C TRP A 273 14.64 -21.18 -45.15
N ALA A 274 14.80 -21.65 -46.40
CA ALA A 274 14.47 -20.86 -47.61
C ALA A 274 12.97 -20.47 -47.59
N ARG A 275 12.07 -21.36 -47.20
CA ARG A 275 10.63 -21.05 -47.09
C ARG A 275 10.31 -20.06 -45.96
N ILE A 276 10.95 -20.17 -44.79
CA ILE A 276 10.78 -19.23 -43.67
C ILE A 276 11.30 -17.83 -44.07
N ARG A 277 12.44 -17.76 -44.73
CA ARG A 277 13.02 -16.49 -45.20
C ARG A 277 12.12 -15.83 -46.24
N GLN A 278 11.51 -16.63 -47.09
CA GLN A 278 10.57 -16.16 -48.12
C GLN A 278 9.25 -15.68 -47.52
N SER A 279 8.75 -16.34 -46.43
CA SER A 279 7.54 -15.94 -45.73
C SER A 279 7.70 -14.67 -44.90
N LEU A 280 8.95 -14.37 -44.45
CA LEU A 280 9.31 -13.14 -43.70
C LEU A 280 9.68 -11.98 -44.61
N GLY A 281 9.62 -12.15 -45.95
CA GLY A 281 9.92 -11.07 -46.92
C GLY A 281 11.38 -10.61 -46.91
N LEU A 282 12.30 -11.35 -46.33
CA LEU A 282 13.74 -11.07 -46.30
C LEU A 282 14.37 -11.68 -47.58
N LYS A 283 14.71 -10.82 -48.53
CA LYS A 283 15.51 -11.18 -49.73
C LYS A 283 16.96 -11.44 -49.38
#